data_38864d88416e5b03c5515220adce5795
#
_entry.id   38864d88416e5b03c5515220adce5795
#
_cell.length_a   1.000
_cell.length_b   1.000
_cell.length_c   1.000
_cell.angle_alpha   90.00
_cell.angle_beta   90.00
_cell.angle_gamma   90.00
#
_symmetry.space_group_name_H-M   'P 1'
#
loop_
_entity.id
_entity.type
_entity.pdbx_description
1 polymer ?
#
loop_
_entity_poly.entity_id
_entity_poly.type
_entity_poly.pdbx_seq_one_letter_code
_entity_poly.pdbx_strand_id
1 'polypeptide(L)'
;DAAGWRIEIKRYPRLTNFAAWRPQALWKEWAANGHRYTYADSCNAYGGYYTQDQLRHLVAYAAQRGITIVPEIEMPGHSEEVLTAYPELSCTHQPYQQADFCPGSIATYDFLENVLSEVISIFPSRYIHIGGDEAAKKSWGSCPLCQQMMRQLGCDKDGLQAHLIARMGNFLQRHGRQLVGWDEVIAANLPANTTVMVWRDTQYAHRALQHGYGVVLSPGAYCYLDAYQDAPHTQPEAIGGYLPLDKVYAY
;
A
#
# COMPACT_ATOMS: atom_id res chain seq x y z
N ASP A 1 4.08 2.69 1.05
CA ASP A 1 4.52 2.20 2.35
C ASP A 1 5.28 3.31 3.10
N ALA A 2 5.17 3.36 4.44
CA ALA A 2 5.65 4.46 5.28
C ALA A 2 7.12 4.88 5.04
N ALA A 3 7.96 4.02 4.51
CA ALA A 3 9.36 4.31 4.20
C ALA A 3 9.56 5.44 3.16
N GLY A 4 8.54 5.76 2.38
CA GLY A 4 8.50 6.87 1.44
C GLY A 4 7.85 6.51 0.10
N TRP A 5 7.24 7.49 -0.53
CA TRP A 5 6.61 7.38 -1.83
C TRP A 5 7.64 7.20 -2.95
N ARG A 6 7.38 6.35 -3.96
CA ARG A 6 8.40 5.98 -4.96
C ARG A 6 8.01 6.22 -6.42
N ILE A 7 6.77 6.57 -6.73
CA ILE A 7 6.26 6.76 -8.09
C ILE A 7 5.96 8.23 -8.33
N GLU A 8 6.50 8.84 -9.39
CA GLU A 8 6.14 10.20 -9.76
C GLU A 8 4.66 10.26 -10.15
N ILE A 9 3.89 11.09 -9.43
CA ILE A 9 2.51 11.46 -9.74
C ILE A 9 2.50 12.96 -10.01
N LYS A 10 2.38 13.34 -11.28
CA LYS A 10 2.53 14.74 -11.72
C LYS A 10 1.48 15.65 -11.09
N ARG A 11 0.28 15.13 -10.85
CA ARG A 11 -0.81 15.85 -10.20
C ARG A 11 -0.53 16.16 -8.73
N TYR A 12 0.31 15.35 -8.08
CA TYR A 12 0.57 15.44 -6.64
C TYR A 12 2.08 15.56 -6.33
N PRO A 13 2.71 16.73 -6.65
CA PRO A 13 4.18 16.88 -6.58
C PRO A 13 4.76 16.73 -5.17
N ARG A 14 3.98 16.96 -4.10
CA ARG A 14 4.47 16.74 -2.72
C ARG A 14 4.79 15.27 -2.43
N LEU A 15 4.26 14.33 -3.20
CA LEU A 15 4.61 12.90 -3.07
C LEU A 15 6.10 12.65 -3.37
N THR A 16 6.66 13.35 -4.35
CA THR A 16 8.06 13.19 -4.75
C THR A 16 9.00 14.25 -4.19
N ASN A 17 8.52 15.47 -3.93
CA ASN A 17 9.34 16.54 -3.40
C ASN A 17 9.50 16.47 -1.88
N PHE A 18 8.63 15.76 -1.17
CA PHE A 18 8.62 15.65 0.28
C PHE A 18 8.45 14.19 0.75
N ALA A 19 7.36 13.51 0.40
CA ALA A 19 7.02 12.20 0.93
C ALA A 19 7.98 11.07 0.50
N ALA A 20 8.85 11.31 -0.49
CA ALA A 20 9.87 10.36 -0.94
C ALA A 20 11.18 10.44 -0.13
N TRP A 21 11.30 11.38 0.81
CA TRP A 21 12.58 11.72 1.45
C TRP A 21 12.47 11.72 2.96
N ARG A 22 13.52 11.26 3.63
CA ARG A 22 13.65 11.23 5.09
C ARG A 22 15.07 11.58 5.52
N PRO A 23 15.28 12.09 6.77
CA PRO A 23 16.62 12.50 7.20
C PRO A 23 17.53 11.32 7.61
N GLN A 24 17.00 10.18 8.02
CA GLN A 24 17.77 9.01 8.43
C GLN A 24 17.69 7.90 7.39
N ALA A 25 18.83 7.32 7.02
CA ALA A 25 18.92 6.20 6.09
C ALA A 25 18.45 4.89 6.74
N LEU A 26 18.89 4.60 7.97
CA LEU A 26 18.57 3.38 8.68
C LEU A 26 17.13 3.42 9.22
N TRP A 27 16.42 2.31 9.06
CA TRP A 27 15.02 2.18 9.48
C TRP A 27 14.83 2.43 10.98
N LYS A 28 15.66 1.81 11.83
CA LYS A 28 15.57 1.95 13.29
C LYS A 28 15.83 3.38 13.76
N GLU A 29 16.79 4.06 13.14
CA GLU A 29 17.07 5.46 13.45
C GLU A 29 15.90 6.36 13.05
N TRP A 30 15.34 6.15 11.86
CA TRP A 30 14.19 6.90 11.38
C TRP A 30 12.96 6.67 12.27
N ALA A 31 12.68 5.40 12.65
CA ALA A 31 11.60 5.06 13.57
C ALA A 31 11.80 5.71 14.95
N ALA A 32 13.02 5.65 15.51
CA ALA A 32 13.34 6.29 16.80
C ALA A 32 13.19 7.83 16.77
N ASN A 33 13.30 8.45 15.58
CA ASN A 33 13.12 9.89 15.37
C ASN A 33 11.68 10.26 14.93
N GLY A 34 10.70 9.38 15.11
CA GLY A 34 9.28 9.67 14.93
C GLY A 34 8.85 9.77 13.47
N HIS A 35 9.43 8.95 12.58
CA HIS A 35 9.05 8.80 11.17
C HIS A 35 9.01 10.13 10.41
N ARG A 36 10.03 11.01 10.60
CA ARG A 36 10.04 12.34 9.97
C ARG A 36 10.39 12.27 8.49
N TYR A 37 9.68 13.06 7.68
CA TYR A 37 9.99 13.29 6.26
C TYR A 37 10.68 14.63 6.09
N THR A 38 11.34 14.83 4.95
CA THR A 38 12.05 16.06 4.62
C THR A 38 11.89 16.39 3.14
N TYR A 39 12.29 17.58 2.75
CA TYR A 39 12.29 17.97 1.34
C TYR A 39 13.51 17.39 0.60
N ALA A 40 13.35 17.16 -0.70
CA ALA A 40 14.38 16.63 -1.58
C ALA A 40 15.70 17.42 -1.58
N ASP A 41 15.63 18.74 -1.38
CA ASP A 41 16.76 19.67 -1.35
C ASP A 41 17.38 19.86 0.05
N SER A 42 16.89 19.17 1.07
CA SER A 42 17.47 19.18 2.41
C SER A 42 18.86 18.53 2.41
N CYS A 43 19.81 19.10 3.15
CA CYS A 43 21.22 18.66 3.16
C CYS A 43 21.44 17.22 3.65
N ASN A 44 20.49 16.65 4.39
CA ASN A 44 20.51 15.28 4.91
C ASN A 44 19.42 14.40 4.29
N ALA A 45 18.85 14.77 3.15
CA ALA A 45 17.79 14.00 2.51
C ALA A 45 18.31 12.65 2.03
N TYR A 46 17.70 11.57 2.54
CA TYR A 46 17.86 10.19 2.09
C TYR A 46 16.55 9.69 1.49
N GLY A 47 16.60 9.18 0.29
CA GLY A 47 15.42 8.68 -0.40
C GLY A 47 15.56 8.75 -1.91
N GLY A 48 14.42 8.82 -2.58
CA GLY A 48 14.35 8.91 -4.03
C GLY A 48 13.01 8.39 -4.55
N TYR A 49 12.78 8.61 -5.82
CA TYR A 49 11.62 8.13 -6.54
C TYR A 49 11.99 7.86 -8.00
N TYR A 50 11.12 7.17 -8.69
CA TYR A 50 11.24 6.97 -10.13
C TYR A 50 10.35 7.97 -10.86
N THR A 51 10.92 8.67 -11.86
CA THR A 51 10.11 9.46 -12.80
C THR A 51 9.24 8.53 -13.66
N GLN A 52 8.14 9.05 -14.21
CA GLN A 52 7.28 8.26 -15.08
C GLN A 52 8.04 7.70 -16.29
N ASP A 53 9.01 8.44 -16.82
CA ASP A 53 9.81 7.97 -17.96
C ASP A 53 10.78 6.85 -17.55
N GLN A 54 11.40 6.94 -16.38
CA GLN A 54 12.20 5.83 -15.83
C GLN A 54 11.35 4.58 -15.63
N LEU A 55 10.13 4.72 -15.11
CA LEU A 55 9.20 3.61 -14.92
C LEU A 55 8.79 2.98 -16.27
N ARG A 56 8.49 3.79 -17.30
CA ARG A 56 8.20 3.27 -18.65
C ARG A 56 9.39 2.50 -19.23
N HIS A 57 10.62 2.99 -19.05
CA HIS A 57 11.82 2.27 -19.45
C HIS A 57 11.98 0.95 -18.68
N LEU A 58 11.76 0.95 -17.37
CA LEU A 58 11.82 -0.26 -16.55
C LEU A 58 10.76 -1.29 -16.97
N VAL A 59 9.54 -0.85 -17.24
CA VAL A 59 8.47 -1.70 -17.77
C VAL A 59 8.85 -2.33 -19.10
N ALA A 60 9.39 -1.53 -20.03
CA ALA A 60 9.84 -2.04 -21.32
C ALA A 60 11.01 -3.04 -21.19
N TYR A 61 11.97 -2.75 -20.30
CA TYR A 61 13.10 -3.64 -20.01
C TYR A 61 12.64 -4.99 -19.43
N ALA A 62 11.69 -4.95 -18.49
CA ALA A 62 11.10 -6.14 -17.88
C ALA A 62 10.32 -6.98 -18.92
N ALA A 63 9.51 -6.32 -19.76
CA ALA A 63 8.73 -6.97 -20.79
C ALA A 63 9.59 -7.74 -21.81
N GLN A 64 10.77 -7.21 -22.18
CA GLN A 64 11.75 -7.92 -23.04
C GLN A 64 12.27 -9.22 -22.41
N ARG A 65 12.07 -9.41 -21.12
CA ARG A 65 12.48 -10.59 -20.33
C ARG A 65 11.31 -11.46 -19.88
N GLY A 66 10.13 -11.22 -20.44
CA GLY A 66 8.91 -11.95 -20.08
C GLY A 66 8.40 -11.63 -18.66
N ILE A 67 8.83 -10.50 -18.07
CA ILE A 67 8.43 -10.09 -16.72
C ILE A 67 7.37 -8.98 -16.81
N THR A 68 6.27 -9.17 -16.12
CA THR A 68 5.24 -8.13 -15.92
C THR A 68 5.45 -7.46 -14.57
N ILE A 69 5.61 -6.13 -14.57
CA ILE A 69 5.66 -5.34 -13.34
C ILE A 69 4.22 -5.04 -12.91
N VAL A 70 3.87 -5.46 -11.70
CA VAL A 70 2.59 -5.13 -11.04
C VAL A 70 2.87 -4.01 -10.05
N PRO A 71 2.31 -2.79 -10.26
CA PRO A 71 2.47 -1.71 -9.30
C PRO A 71 1.58 -1.95 -8.07
N GLU A 72 2.06 -1.50 -6.90
CA GLU A 72 1.29 -1.47 -5.67
C GLU A 72 1.13 -0.02 -5.20
N ILE A 73 -0.12 0.36 -4.92
CA ILE A 73 -0.51 1.64 -4.30
C ILE A 73 -1.30 1.33 -3.05
N GLU A 74 -0.67 1.55 -1.91
CA GLU A 74 -1.23 1.16 -0.61
C GLU A 74 -2.43 2.02 -0.20
N MET A 75 -3.49 1.35 0.27
CA MET A 75 -4.70 1.98 0.82
C MET A 75 -5.56 0.97 1.60
N PRO A 76 -6.28 1.34 2.67
CA PRO A 76 -6.28 2.69 3.28
C PRO A 76 -5.14 2.90 4.26
N GLY A 77 -4.46 1.84 4.72
CA GLY A 77 -3.35 1.86 5.66
C GLY A 77 -2.01 2.20 4.99
N HIS A 78 -0.92 2.06 5.74
CA HIS A 78 0.46 2.24 5.26
C HIS A 78 0.73 3.52 4.43
N SER A 79 -0.06 4.58 4.69
CA SER A 79 -0.08 5.82 3.90
C SER A 79 0.43 7.03 4.68
N GLU A 80 1.26 6.83 5.71
CA GLU A 80 1.78 7.89 6.59
C GLU A 80 2.51 8.98 5.81
N GLU A 81 3.33 8.63 4.82
CA GLU A 81 4.05 9.55 3.98
C GLU A 81 3.10 10.42 3.14
N VAL A 82 2.04 9.82 2.61
CA VAL A 82 1.02 10.54 1.83
C VAL A 82 0.26 11.49 2.74
N LEU A 83 -0.21 11.02 3.89
CA LEU A 83 -1.02 11.80 4.84
C LEU A 83 -0.21 12.88 5.56
N THR A 84 1.11 12.75 5.61
CA THR A 84 1.99 13.81 6.06
C THR A 84 2.15 14.90 5.00
N ALA A 85 2.26 14.53 3.73
CA ALA A 85 2.33 15.46 2.61
C ALA A 85 0.98 16.12 2.27
N TYR A 86 -0.12 15.40 2.46
CA TYR A 86 -1.50 15.80 2.17
C TYR A 86 -2.42 15.51 3.37
N PRO A 87 -2.26 16.22 4.51
CA PRO A 87 -2.97 15.94 5.75
C PRO A 87 -4.50 16.08 5.62
N GLU A 88 -4.98 16.83 4.64
CA GLU A 88 -6.39 16.98 4.31
C GLU A 88 -7.10 15.67 3.92
N LEU A 89 -6.34 14.63 3.58
CA LEU A 89 -6.83 13.28 3.25
C LEU A 89 -7.01 12.40 4.49
N SER A 90 -6.55 12.85 5.65
CA SER A 90 -6.71 12.15 6.93
C SER A 90 -7.93 12.64 7.72
N CYS A 91 -8.37 11.86 8.70
CA CYS A 91 -9.49 12.26 9.57
C CYS A 91 -9.15 13.43 10.51
N THR A 92 -7.88 13.60 10.86
CA THR A 92 -7.41 14.64 11.79
C THR A 92 -7.02 15.92 11.06
N HIS A 93 -6.78 15.86 9.77
CA HIS A 93 -6.21 16.94 8.94
C HIS A 93 -4.86 17.45 9.49
N GLN A 94 -4.14 16.59 10.21
CA GLN A 94 -2.84 16.93 10.81
C GLN A 94 -1.77 15.95 10.34
N PRO A 95 -0.57 16.42 9.97
CA PRO A 95 0.52 15.54 9.59
C PRO A 95 1.00 14.68 10.78
N TYR A 96 1.57 13.53 10.50
CA TYR A 96 2.16 12.60 11.48
C TYR A 96 1.20 11.99 12.52
N GLN A 97 -0.11 12.10 12.32
CA GLN A 97 -1.07 11.60 13.31
C GLN A 97 -1.81 10.34 12.88
N GLN A 98 -1.74 10.02 11.59
CA GLN A 98 -2.44 8.87 11.03
C GLN A 98 -1.64 8.23 9.89
N ALA A 99 -1.82 6.92 9.76
CA ALA A 99 -1.34 6.15 8.61
C ALA A 99 -2.49 5.68 7.70
N ASP A 100 -3.76 5.95 8.07
CA ASP A 100 -4.93 5.52 7.33
C ASP A 100 -5.64 6.73 6.71
N PHE A 101 -6.01 6.63 5.43
CA PHE A 101 -6.88 7.60 4.77
C PHE A 101 -8.21 7.77 5.50
N CYS A 102 -8.92 8.88 5.22
CA CYS A 102 -10.28 9.12 5.69
C CYS A 102 -11.30 8.61 4.67
N PRO A 103 -11.90 7.41 4.82
CA PRO A 103 -12.85 6.87 3.84
C PRO A 103 -14.20 7.61 3.82
N GLY A 104 -14.47 8.44 4.82
CA GLY A 104 -15.66 9.30 4.84
C GLY A 104 -15.53 10.55 3.95
N SER A 105 -14.32 10.88 3.49
CA SER A 105 -14.05 12.07 2.68
C SER A 105 -14.05 11.75 1.19
N ILE A 106 -14.79 12.51 0.39
CA ILE A 106 -14.74 12.38 -1.09
C ILE A 106 -13.36 12.70 -1.64
N ALA A 107 -12.62 13.62 -1.01
CA ALA A 107 -11.28 13.99 -1.42
C ALA A 107 -10.31 12.79 -1.41
N THR A 108 -10.50 11.83 -0.50
CA THR A 108 -9.73 10.57 -0.48
C THR A 108 -9.93 9.78 -1.78
N TYR A 109 -11.17 9.64 -2.21
CA TYR A 109 -11.47 8.90 -3.45
C TYR A 109 -10.96 9.63 -4.69
N ASP A 110 -11.13 10.93 -4.76
CA ASP A 110 -10.62 11.76 -5.85
C ASP A 110 -9.08 11.65 -5.94
N PHE A 111 -8.40 11.68 -4.81
CA PHE A 111 -6.95 11.49 -4.74
C PHE A 111 -6.55 10.11 -5.26
N LEU A 112 -7.13 9.04 -4.71
CA LEU A 112 -6.79 7.66 -5.05
C LEU A 112 -7.10 7.34 -6.53
N GLU A 113 -8.27 7.77 -7.04
CA GLU A 113 -8.64 7.59 -8.44
C GLU A 113 -7.70 8.35 -9.39
N ASN A 114 -7.25 9.55 -9.03
CA ASN A 114 -6.27 10.32 -9.80
C ASN A 114 -4.88 9.64 -9.80
N VAL A 115 -4.41 9.16 -8.63
CA VAL A 115 -3.15 8.42 -8.53
C VAL A 115 -3.21 7.16 -9.39
N LEU A 116 -4.26 6.35 -9.23
CA LEU A 116 -4.45 5.13 -10.01
C LEU A 116 -4.53 5.40 -11.52
N SER A 117 -5.13 6.53 -11.94
CA SER A 117 -5.18 6.91 -13.36
C SER A 117 -3.80 7.14 -13.94
N GLU A 118 -2.89 7.83 -13.22
CA GLU A 118 -1.52 8.02 -13.66
C GLU A 118 -0.74 6.68 -13.66
N VAL A 119 -0.90 5.87 -12.62
CA VAL A 119 -0.28 4.53 -12.52
C VAL A 119 -0.70 3.64 -13.69
N ILE A 120 -1.99 3.58 -14.02
CA ILE A 120 -2.52 2.82 -15.15
C ILE A 120 -1.90 3.27 -16.49
N SER A 121 -1.60 4.56 -16.64
CA SER A 121 -0.97 5.11 -17.84
C SER A 121 0.51 4.72 -18.01
N ILE A 122 1.16 4.34 -16.92
CA ILE A 122 2.57 3.93 -16.89
C ILE A 122 2.72 2.41 -17.01
N PHE A 123 1.91 1.66 -16.26
CA PHE A 123 2.01 0.21 -16.15
C PHE A 123 0.93 -0.49 -16.99
N PRO A 124 1.31 -1.23 -18.03
CA PRO A 124 0.37 -1.97 -18.89
C PRO A 124 -0.15 -3.24 -18.23
N SER A 125 0.33 -3.59 -17.03
CA SER A 125 -0.10 -4.76 -16.28
C SER A 125 -1.62 -4.84 -16.18
N ARG A 126 -2.17 -6.03 -16.42
CA ARG A 126 -3.56 -6.33 -16.15
C ARG A 126 -3.90 -6.18 -14.67
N TYR A 127 -2.92 -6.39 -13.80
CA TYR A 127 -3.06 -6.39 -12.35
C TYR A 127 -2.54 -5.09 -11.74
N ILE A 128 -3.30 -4.52 -10.80
CA ILE A 128 -2.89 -3.41 -9.94
C ILE A 128 -3.11 -3.85 -8.50
N HIS A 129 -2.06 -3.82 -7.70
CA HIS A 129 -2.14 -4.12 -6.29
C HIS A 129 -2.49 -2.85 -5.50
N ILE A 130 -3.44 -2.95 -4.59
CA ILE A 130 -3.91 -1.79 -3.80
C ILE A 130 -3.66 -1.93 -2.29
N GLY A 131 -2.82 -2.90 -1.89
CA GLY A 131 -2.57 -3.19 -0.50
C GLY A 131 -3.80 -3.72 0.22
N GLY A 132 -4.31 -2.97 1.17
CA GLY A 132 -5.54 -3.27 1.91
C GLY A 132 -5.31 -3.83 3.30
N ASP A 133 -4.05 -4.01 3.69
CA ASP A 133 -3.62 -4.60 4.94
C ASP A 133 -3.47 -3.58 6.08
N GLU A 134 -3.45 -4.08 7.28
CA GLU A 134 -3.07 -3.44 8.55
C GLU A 134 -3.65 -2.04 8.83
N ALA A 135 -4.78 -1.68 8.24
CA ALA A 135 -5.44 -0.42 8.54
C ALA A 135 -5.86 -0.35 10.02
N ALA A 136 -5.29 0.59 10.76
CA ALA A 136 -5.52 0.72 12.20
C ALA A 136 -6.92 1.25 12.56
N LYS A 137 -7.55 2.05 11.69
CA LYS A 137 -8.93 2.58 11.79
C LYS A 137 -9.22 3.35 13.09
N LYS A 138 -8.16 3.82 13.78
CA LYS A 138 -8.30 4.44 15.11
C LYS A 138 -9.19 5.69 15.06
N SER A 139 -8.92 6.59 14.13
CA SER A 139 -9.61 7.87 14.01
C SER A 139 -10.98 7.80 13.33
N TRP A 140 -11.31 6.70 12.63
CA TRP A 140 -12.58 6.59 11.90
C TRP A 140 -13.81 6.62 12.83
N GLY A 141 -13.68 6.07 14.05
CA GLY A 141 -14.75 6.05 15.03
C GLY A 141 -15.10 7.42 15.62
N SER A 142 -14.19 8.40 15.60
CA SER A 142 -14.39 9.76 16.06
C SER A 142 -14.55 10.78 14.94
N CYS A 143 -14.22 10.43 13.70
CA CYS A 143 -14.32 11.30 12.54
C CYS A 143 -15.79 11.48 12.12
N PRO A 144 -16.33 12.71 12.08
CA PRO A 144 -17.73 12.93 11.69
C PRO A 144 -18.08 12.42 10.31
N LEU A 145 -17.17 12.55 9.33
CA LEU A 145 -17.37 12.09 7.95
C LEU A 145 -17.44 10.55 7.89
N CYS A 146 -16.51 9.86 8.57
CA CYS A 146 -16.53 8.41 8.64
C CYS A 146 -17.76 7.89 9.37
N GLN A 147 -18.17 8.52 10.47
CA GLN A 147 -19.40 8.19 11.19
C GLN A 147 -20.64 8.37 10.32
N GLN A 148 -20.70 9.47 9.55
CA GLN A 148 -21.80 9.71 8.63
C GLN A 148 -21.87 8.63 7.56
N MET A 149 -20.73 8.29 6.94
CA MET A 149 -20.64 7.25 5.92
C MET A 149 -21.01 5.87 6.48
N MET A 150 -20.53 5.50 7.67
CA MET A 150 -20.91 4.24 8.33
C MET A 150 -22.42 4.16 8.59
N ARG A 151 -23.05 5.25 9.04
CA ARG A 151 -24.53 5.29 9.21
C ARG A 151 -25.27 5.14 7.89
N GLN A 152 -24.80 5.80 6.81
CA GLN A 152 -25.43 5.70 5.48
C GLN A 152 -25.33 4.30 4.89
N LEU A 153 -24.21 3.62 5.12
CA LEU A 153 -23.95 2.27 4.63
C LEU A 153 -24.50 1.17 5.55
N GLY A 154 -24.92 1.52 6.78
CA GLY A 154 -25.33 0.55 7.79
C GLY A 154 -24.20 -0.40 8.21
N CYS A 155 -22.95 0.09 8.28
CA CYS A 155 -21.77 -0.72 8.56
C CYS A 155 -20.91 -0.16 9.70
N ASP A 156 -19.97 -0.95 10.14
CA ASP A 156 -18.90 -0.58 11.07
C ASP A 156 -17.63 -0.12 10.33
N LYS A 157 -16.51 0.00 11.06
CA LYS A 157 -15.22 0.39 10.49
C LYS A 157 -14.70 -0.61 9.46
N ASP A 158 -14.92 -1.90 9.67
CA ASP A 158 -14.49 -2.94 8.73
C ASP A 158 -15.31 -2.89 7.45
N GLY A 159 -16.62 -2.67 7.57
CA GLY A 159 -17.48 -2.41 6.41
C GLY A 159 -17.14 -1.12 5.67
N LEU A 160 -16.67 -0.09 6.38
CA LEU A 160 -16.21 1.15 5.77
C LEU A 160 -14.91 0.95 4.96
N GLN A 161 -13.96 0.15 5.47
CA GLN A 161 -12.79 -0.28 4.69
C GLN A 161 -13.21 -1.08 3.46
N ALA A 162 -14.10 -2.07 3.65
CA ALA A 162 -14.61 -2.88 2.55
C ALA A 162 -15.26 -2.02 1.46
N HIS A 163 -15.99 -0.97 1.83
CA HIS A 163 -16.58 -0.01 0.89
C HIS A 163 -15.51 0.73 0.07
N LEU A 164 -14.43 1.22 0.72
CA LEU A 164 -13.32 1.87 0.01
C LEU A 164 -12.67 0.92 -0.99
N ILE A 165 -12.31 -0.27 -0.54
CA ILE A 165 -11.67 -1.30 -1.38
C ILE A 165 -12.57 -1.68 -2.57
N ALA A 166 -13.87 -1.91 -2.33
CA ALA A 166 -14.82 -2.23 -3.39
C ALA A 166 -14.95 -1.10 -4.42
N ARG A 167 -14.96 0.18 -3.98
CA ARG A 167 -14.99 1.33 -4.89
C ARG A 167 -13.75 1.39 -5.77
N MET A 168 -12.57 1.16 -5.20
CA MET A 168 -11.32 1.13 -5.97
C MET A 168 -11.26 -0.08 -6.91
N GLY A 169 -11.74 -1.24 -6.50
CA GLY A 169 -11.87 -2.42 -7.36
C GLY A 169 -12.78 -2.16 -8.57
N ASN A 170 -13.91 -1.52 -8.36
CA ASN A 170 -14.81 -1.12 -9.42
C ASN A 170 -14.19 -0.04 -10.35
N PHE A 171 -13.41 0.88 -9.79
CA PHE A 171 -12.65 1.85 -10.58
C PHE A 171 -11.66 1.14 -11.50
N LEU A 172 -10.84 0.23 -10.99
CA LEU A 172 -9.88 -0.56 -11.75
C LEU A 172 -10.56 -1.38 -12.84
N GLN A 173 -11.68 -2.04 -12.52
CA GLN A 173 -12.46 -2.82 -13.47
C GLN A 173 -12.96 -1.97 -14.67
N ARG A 174 -13.48 -0.76 -14.41
CA ARG A 174 -13.89 0.18 -15.46
C ARG A 174 -12.73 0.61 -16.38
N HIS A 175 -11.51 0.56 -15.88
CA HIS A 175 -10.29 0.84 -16.64
C HIS A 175 -9.63 -0.43 -17.24
N GLY A 176 -10.35 -1.56 -17.26
CA GLY A 176 -9.85 -2.82 -17.82
C GLY A 176 -8.73 -3.47 -16.99
N ARG A 177 -8.64 -3.12 -15.72
CA ARG A 177 -7.65 -3.67 -14.78
C ARG A 177 -8.30 -4.61 -13.78
N GLN A 178 -7.48 -5.48 -13.18
CA GLN A 178 -7.90 -6.40 -12.12
C GLN A 178 -7.23 -5.99 -10.81
N LEU A 179 -8.03 -5.96 -9.75
CA LEU A 179 -7.54 -5.71 -8.40
C LEU A 179 -6.74 -6.91 -7.91
N VAL A 180 -5.57 -6.62 -7.34
CA VAL A 180 -4.87 -7.50 -6.40
C VAL A 180 -4.84 -6.79 -5.05
N GLY A 181 -4.99 -7.52 -3.95
CA GLY A 181 -4.85 -6.97 -2.59
C GLY A 181 -4.45 -8.03 -1.61
N TRP A 182 -3.93 -7.60 -0.46
CA TRP A 182 -3.60 -8.50 0.64
C TRP A 182 -4.87 -9.19 1.18
N ASP A 183 -4.72 -10.23 1.96
CA ASP A 183 -5.86 -11.10 2.33
C ASP A 183 -6.94 -10.44 3.19
N GLU A 184 -6.71 -9.22 3.71
CA GLU A 184 -7.73 -8.40 4.38
C GLU A 184 -8.84 -7.93 3.44
N VAL A 185 -8.56 -7.82 2.14
CA VAL A 185 -9.58 -7.37 1.16
C VAL A 185 -10.73 -8.37 0.96
N ILE A 186 -10.59 -9.61 1.41
CA ILE A 186 -11.64 -10.65 1.32
C ILE A 186 -12.97 -10.18 1.94
N ALA A 187 -12.93 -9.30 2.93
CA ALA A 187 -14.12 -8.77 3.58
C ALA A 187 -14.97 -7.85 2.66
N ALA A 188 -14.41 -7.37 1.57
CA ALA A 188 -15.10 -6.49 0.62
C ALA A 188 -15.88 -7.31 -0.43
N ASN A 189 -16.98 -6.73 -0.93
CA ASN A 189 -17.68 -7.27 -2.09
C ASN A 189 -16.96 -6.80 -3.37
N LEU A 190 -16.01 -7.60 -3.83
CA LEU A 190 -15.10 -7.26 -4.92
C LEU A 190 -15.55 -7.83 -6.26
N PRO A 191 -15.07 -7.27 -7.40
CA PRO A 191 -15.25 -7.89 -8.70
C PRO A 191 -14.75 -9.34 -8.72
N ALA A 192 -15.47 -10.23 -9.39
CA ALA A 192 -15.17 -11.67 -9.41
C ALA A 192 -13.78 -12.03 -9.96
N ASN A 193 -13.14 -11.12 -10.71
CA ASN A 193 -11.80 -11.29 -11.27
C ASN A 193 -10.69 -10.77 -10.33
N THR A 194 -10.99 -10.50 -9.07
CA THR A 194 -10.02 -10.10 -8.05
C THR A 194 -9.05 -11.24 -7.74
N THR A 195 -7.81 -10.90 -7.44
CA THR A 195 -6.80 -11.81 -6.91
C THR A 195 -6.42 -11.39 -5.49
N VAL A 196 -6.41 -12.33 -4.57
CA VAL A 196 -6.01 -12.14 -3.17
C VAL A 196 -4.59 -12.66 -2.99
N MET A 197 -3.69 -11.80 -2.51
CA MET A 197 -2.34 -12.18 -2.11
C MET A 197 -2.34 -12.49 -0.62
N VAL A 198 -2.12 -13.76 -0.29
CA VAL A 198 -2.23 -14.28 1.08
C VAL A 198 -0.85 -14.25 1.73
N TRP A 199 -0.68 -13.38 2.71
CA TRP A 199 0.59 -13.20 3.43
C TRP A 199 0.57 -13.78 4.85
N ARG A 200 -0.62 -13.97 5.46
CA ARG A 200 -0.78 -14.43 6.84
C ARG A 200 -0.79 -15.96 6.91
N ASP A 201 -1.93 -16.58 6.73
CA ASP A 201 -2.15 -18.00 6.90
C ASP A 201 -2.94 -18.58 5.72
N THR A 202 -2.66 -19.83 5.37
CA THR A 202 -3.31 -20.54 4.24
C THR A 202 -4.84 -20.65 4.37
N GLN A 203 -5.40 -20.52 5.58
CA GLN A 203 -6.86 -20.45 5.77
C GLN A 203 -7.50 -19.29 4.99
N TYR A 204 -6.81 -18.18 4.82
CA TYR A 204 -7.29 -17.05 4.03
C TYR A 204 -7.36 -17.37 2.54
N ALA A 205 -6.50 -18.27 2.05
CA ALA A 205 -6.60 -18.77 0.68
C ALA A 205 -7.90 -19.54 0.45
N HIS A 206 -8.28 -20.42 1.39
CA HIS A 206 -9.56 -21.12 1.31
C HIS A 206 -10.74 -20.15 1.31
N ARG A 207 -10.71 -19.12 2.15
CA ARG A 207 -11.76 -18.09 2.18
C ARG A 207 -11.85 -17.35 0.84
N ALA A 208 -10.71 -16.93 0.27
CA ALA A 208 -10.67 -16.25 -1.02
C ALA A 208 -11.26 -17.13 -2.13
N LEU A 209 -10.89 -18.40 -2.18
CA LEU A 209 -11.42 -19.36 -3.16
C LEU A 209 -12.93 -19.60 -2.98
N GLN A 210 -13.45 -19.60 -1.75
CA GLN A 210 -14.90 -19.70 -1.50
C GLN A 210 -15.68 -18.50 -2.04
N HIS A 211 -15.04 -17.33 -2.13
CA HIS A 211 -15.60 -16.13 -2.78
C HIS A 211 -15.38 -16.11 -4.31
N GLY A 212 -14.71 -17.13 -4.86
CA GLY A 212 -14.41 -17.21 -6.30
C GLY A 212 -13.25 -16.32 -6.75
N TYR A 213 -12.43 -15.81 -5.83
CA TYR A 213 -11.26 -14.98 -6.14
C TYR A 213 -10.05 -15.84 -6.52
N GLY A 214 -9.16 -15.30 -7.37
CA GLY A 214 -7.83 -15.85 -7.59
C GLY A 214 -6.98 -15.74 -6.32
N VAL A 215 -5.96 -16.58 -6.19
CA VAL A 215 -5.08 -16.60 -5.02
C VAL A 215 -3.62 -16.62 -5.45
N VAL A 216 -2.80 -15.80 -4.78
CA VAL A 216 -1.34 -15.89 -4.75
C VAL A 216 -0.92 -16.15 -3.31
N LEU A 217 -0.11 -17.17 -3.09
CA LEU A 217 0.41 -17.48 -1.75
C LEU A 217 1.79 -16.82 -1.55
N SER A 218 1.91 -16.00 -0.52
CA SER A 218 3.15 -15.34 -0.09
C SER A 218 3.27 -15.28 1.44
N PRO A 219 3.05 -16.42 2.15
CA PRO A 219 3.00 -16.42 3.61
C PRO A 219 4.32 -15.93 4.19
N GLY A 220 4.26 -14.92 5.07
CA GLY A 220 5.43 -14.28 5.67
C GLY A 220 6.34 -15.25 6.40
N ALA A 221 5.76 -16.32 6.95
CA ALA A 221 6.53 -17.39 7.61
C ALA A 221 7.53 -18.12 6.69
N TYR A 222 7.41 -18.00 5.37
CA TYR A 222 8.26 -18.68 4.38
C TYR A 222 8.81 -17.76 3.30
N CYS A 223 8.15 -16.63 3.01
CA CYS A 223 8.42 -15.80 1.84
C CYS A 223 9.03 -14.43 2.18
N TYR A 224 9.01 -13.99 3.45
CA TYR A 224 9.47 -12.66 3.84
C TYR A 224 10.98 -12.67 4.12
N LEU A 225 11.75 -12.46 3.06
CA LEU A 225 13.23 -12.49 3.09
C LEU A 225 13.85 -11.23 3.71
N ASP A 226 13.04 -10.30 4.19
CA ASP A 226 13.42 -9.13 4.99
C ASP A 226 13.60 -9.45 6.50
N ALA A 227 13.33 -10.70 6.91
CA ALA A 227 13.65 -11.23 8.23
C ALA A 227 15.13 -11.61 8.34
N TYR A 228 15.65 -11.69 9.58
CA TYR A 228 17.00 -12.21 9.84
C TYR A 228 17.12 -13.68 9.44
N GLN A 229 18.21 -14.03 8.76
CA GLN A 229 18.51 -15.41 8.37
C GLN A 229 19.42 -16.12 9.36
N ASP A 230 20.11 -15.35 10.21
CA ASP A 230 21.00 -15.79 11.28
C ASP A 230 20.94 -14.82 12.46
N ALA A 231 21.83 -14.96 13.44
CA ALA A 231 21.86 -14.10 14.62
C ALA A 231 21.94 -12.62 14.21
N PRO A 232 21.07 -11.73 14.74
CA PRO A 232 20.94 -10.36 14.27
C PRO A 232 22.25 -9.54 14.27
N HIS A 233 23.16 -9.81 15.21
CA HIS A 233 24.43 -9.10 15.31
C HIS A 233 25.44 -9.47 14.20
N THR A 234 25.18 -10.54 13.44
CA THR A 234 26.04 -11.01 12.33
C THR A 234 25.48 -10.59 10.97
N GLN A 235 24.32 -9.95 10.94
CA GLN A 235 23.57 -9.63 9.72
C GLN A 235 23.41 -8.13 9.54
N PRO A 236 23.24 -7.64 8.31
CA PRO A 236 22.73 -6.29 8.08
C PRO A 236 21.39 -6.07 8.78
N GLU A 237 21.01 -4.81 8.98
CA GLU A 237 19.72 -4.48 9.56
C GLU A 237 18.57 -5.10 8.74
N ALA A 238 17.69 -5.84 9.42
CA ALA A 238 16.47 -6.43 8.87
C ALA A 238 15.25 -5.85 9.61
N ILE A 239 14.06 -6.03 9.04
CA ILE A 239 12.82 -5.55 9.66
C ILE A 239 12.57 -6.22 11.01
N GLY A 240 13.00 -7.47 11.18
CA GLY A 240 12.86 -8.29 12.39
C GLY A 240 12.49 -9.72 12.06
N GLY A 241 12.18 -10.50 13.09
CA GLY A 241 11.84 -11.92 12.91
C GLY A 241 13.05 -12.81 12.59
N TYR A 242 12.79 -14.08 12.29
CA TYR A 242 13.80 -15.08 11.93
C TYR A 242 13.25 -16.02 10.85
N LEU A 243 13.90 -16.05 9.71
CA LEU A 243 13.53 -16.92 8.58
C LEU A 243 14.80 -17.56 7.99
N PRO A 244 15.22 -18.71 8.50
CA PRO A 244 16.39 -19.41 7.99
C PRO A 244 16.10 -20.09 6.64
N LEU A 245 17.16 -20.36 5.89
CA LEU A 245 17.09 -20.86 4.52
C LEU A 245 16.37 -22.21 4.41
N ASP A 246 16.59 -23.11 5.35
CA ASP A 246 15.92 -24.42 5.40
C ASP A 246 14.39 -24.29 5.52
N LYS A 247 13.92 -23.29 6.25
CA LYS A 247 12.49 -23.00 6.35
C LYS A 247 11.91 -22.45 5.04
N VAL A 248 12.66 -21.61 4.32
CA VAL A 248 12.24 -21.14 2.97
C VAL A 248 12.11 -22.31 2.00
N TYR A 249 13.05 -23.27 2.05
CA TYR A 249 12.99 -24.48 1.21
C TYR A 249 11.87 -25.46 1.58
N ALA A 250 11.32 -25.36 2.78
CA ALA A 250 10.23 -26.22 3.24
C ALA A 250 8.84 -25.77 2.79
N TYR A 251 8.77 -24.64 2.09
CA TYR A 251 7.51 -24.06 1.57
C TYR A 251 6.91 -24.81 0.36
#